data_6351de570631ea20ec3ab9a89f7e333d
#
_entry.id   6351de570631ea20ec3ab9a89f7e333d
#
_cell.length_a   1.000
_cell.length_b   1.000
_cell.length_c   1.000
_cell.angle_alpha   90.00
_cell.angle_beta   90.00
_cell.angle_gamma   90.00
#
_symmetry.space_group_name_H-M   'P 1'
#
loop_
_entity.id
_entity.type
_entity.pdbx_description
1 polymer ?
#
loop_
_entity_poly.entity_id
_entity_poly.type
_entity_poly.pdbx_seq_one_letter_code
_entity_poly.pdbx_strand_id
1 'polypeptide(L)'
;MGLTGWMGGCAVLRAVVPLAIGCAAVAQAATVQIEVQDAAARPLGDAVVFLDSAEARRQVRPLAGLELAQQKKQFLPQVLVVPLGSEVHFPNHDTVRHHVYSFSQAKKFELKLYSGTPANPVLFDRPGVVVLGCNIHDQMVGWILVVDTPYYAQTAAATGKAQIDNVPAGSYRLRTWHNRLPVGAPALEQWLSVPATGAATLTVRMAGLLP
;
A
#
# COMPACT_ATOMS: atom_id res chain seq x y z
N MET A 1 63.61 1.88 72.00
CA MET A 1 63.58 2.52 70.69
C MET A 1 62.68 1.74 69.78
N GLY A 2 61.45 2.12 69.74
CA GLY A 2 60.40 1.40 68.98
C GLY A 2 59.94 2.29 67.86
N LEU A 3 59.83 1.73 66.66
CA LEU A 3 59.22 2.35 65.49
C LEU A 3 57.94 1.58 65.14
N THR A 4 56.79 2.26 65.33
CA THR A 4 55.47 1.78 64.97
C THR A 4 55.24 2.13 63.51
N GLY A 5 55.08 1.09 62.65
CA GLY A 5 54.63 1.24 61.25
C GLY A 5 53.11 1.31 61.15
N TRP A 6 52.58 2.31 60.51
CA TRP A 6 51.18 2.56 60.24
C TRP A 6 50.86 2.04 58.82
N MET A 7 50.04 0.98 58.75
CA MET A 7 49.52 0.43 57.51
C MET A 7 48.19 1.12 57.19
N GLY A 8 48.22 2.01 56.21
CA GLY A 8 47.02 2.62 55.67
C GLY A 8 46.31 1.68 54.71
N GLY A 9 45.11 1.21 55.10
CA GLY A 9 44.25 0.46 54.21
C GLY A 9 43.51 1.35 53.20
N CYS A 10 43.77 1.17 51.93
CA CYS A 10 43.00 1.78 50.84
C CYS A 10 41.67 1.03 50.66
N ALA A 11 40.57 1.66 51.05
CA ALA A 11 39.24 1.18 50.76
C ALA A 11 38.89 1.49 49.29
N VAL A 12 38.82 0.47 48.45
CA VAL A 12 38.37 0.59 47.05
C VAL A 12 36.81 0.57 47.05
N LEU A 13 36.25 1.75 46.83
CA LEU A 13 34.82 1.92 46.67
C LEU A 13 34.44 1.39 45.26
N ARG A 14 33.80 0.20 45.19
CA ARG A 14 33.25 -0.31 43.94
C ARG A 14 31.92 0.37 43.66
N ALA A 15 31.89 1.25 42.71
CA ALA A 15 30.65 1.85 42.17
C ALA A 15 29.89 0.79 41.39
N VAL A 16 28.70 0.37 41.90
CA VAL A 16 27.75 -0.46 41.16
C VAL A 16 26.95 0.44 40.24
N VAL A 17 27.23 0.36 38.96
CA VAL A 17 26.44 1.07 37.90
C VAL A 17 25.19 0.20 37.63
N PRO A 18 23.95 0.70 37.87
CA PRO A 18 22.77 -0.06 37.55
C PRO A 18 22.63 -0.14 36.01
N LEU A 19 22.62 -1.34 35.47
CA LEU A 19 22.31 -1.63 34.08
C LEU A 19 20.81 -1.42 33.87
N ALA A 20 20.40 -0.31 33.29
CA ALA A 20 19.02 -0.08 32.90
C ALA A 20 18.69 -1.00 31.72
N ILE A 21 17.97 -2.09 31.97
CA ILE A 21 17.41 -2.95 30.94
C ILE A 21 16.24 -2.18 30.31
N GLY A 22 16.51 -1.53 29.19
CA GLY A 22 15.47 -0.91 28.36
C GLY A 22 14.53 -2.02 27.83
N CYS A 23 13.31 -2.09 28.36
CA CYS A 23 12.25 -2.92 27.81
C CYS A 23 11.88 -2.34 26.42
N ALA A 24 12.41 -2.91 25.34
CA ALA A 24 11.93 -2.63 24.01
C ALA A 24 10.46 -3.10 23.93
N ALA A 25 9.52 -2.17 23.85
CA ALA A 25 8.12 -2.49 23.59
C ALA A 25 8.07 -3.15 22.20
N VAL A 26 7.80 -4.45 22.17
CA VAL A 26 7.50 -5.16 20.93
C VAL A 26 6.20 -4.55 20.41
N ALA A 27 6.26 -3.84 19.28
CA ALA A 27 5.08 -3.35 18.63
C ALA A 27 4.21 -4.56 18.26
N GLN A 28 3.10 -4.72 18.96
CA GLN A 28 2.13 -5.78 18.67
C GLN A 28 1.39 -5.36 17.40
N ALA A 29 1.29 -6.29 16.47
CA ALA A 29 0.64 -6.07 15.19
C ALA A 29 -0.50 -7.09 15.03
N ALA A 30 -1.61 -6.63 14.47
CA ALA A 30 -2.77 -7.44 14.20
C ALA A 30 -2.90 -7.71 12.69
N THR A 31 -3.72 -8.71 12.37
CA THR A 31 -4.17 -8.97 11.00
C THR A 31 -5.54 -8.32 10.79
N VAL A 32 -5.72 -7.61 9.69
CA VAL A 32 -7.01 -7.07 9.27
C VAL A 32 -7.56 -7.92 8.13
N GLN A 33 -8.73 -8.53 8.34
CA GLN A 33 -9.44 -9.35 7.36
C GLN A 33 -10.67 -8.61 6.86
N ILE A 34 -10.76 -8.44 5.55
CA ILE A 34 -11.83 -7.66 4.92
C ILE A 34 -12.49 -8.52 3.87
N GLU A 35 -13.82 -8.59 3.91
CA GLU A 35 -14.63 -9.15 2.84
C GLU A 35 -15.38 -8.02 2.13
N VAL A 36 -15.19 -7.89 0.83
CA VAL A 36 -15.88 -6.89 0.02
C VAL A 36 -16.98 -7.57 -0.80
N GLN A 37 -18.17 -7.01 -0.74
CA GLN A 37 -19.36 -7.49 -1.44
C GLN A 37 -19.97 -6.38 -2.29
N ASP A 38 -20.65 -6.75 -3.37
CA ASP A 38 -21.49 -5.83 -4.15
C ASP A 38 -22.84 -5.55 -3.45
N ALA A 39 -23.70 -4.74 -4.07
CA ALA A 39 -25.02 -4.40 -3.53
C ALA A 39 -25.94 -5.62 -3.33
N ALA A 40 -25.73 -6.70 -4.08
CA ALA A 40 -26.47 -7.95 -3.99
C ALA A 40 -25.84 -8.97 -3.01
N ALA A 41 -24.86 -8.53 -2.19
CA ALA A 41 -24.10 -9.36 -1.25
C ALA A 41 -23.28 -10.47 -1.93
N ARG A 42 -22.94 -10.34 -3.20
CA ARG A 42 -22.02 -11.26 -3.89
C ARG A 42 -20.58 -10.83 -3.64
N PRO A 43 -19.65 -11.78 -3.49
CA PRO A 43 -18.21 -11.46 -3.38
C PRO A 43 -17.75 -10.53 -4.50
N LEU A 44 -17.01 -9.47 -4.15
CA LEU A 44 -16.44 -8.53 -5.10
C LEU A 44 -14.92 -8.68 -5.14
N GLY A 45 -14.41 -9.31 -6.20
CA GLY A 45 -12.98 -9.42 -6.47
C GLY A 45 -12.39 -8.12 -6.97
N ASP A 46 -11.06 -8.04 -6.97
CA ASP A 46 -10.28 -6.91 -7.50
C ASP A 46 -10.56 -5.55 -6.83
N ALA A 47 -11.32 -5.51 -5.74
CA ALA A 47 -11.45 -4.33 -4.92
C ALA A 47 -10.14 -4.08 -4.16
N VAL A 48 -9.72 -2.83 -4.09
CA VAL A 48 -8.55 -2.42 -3.31
C VAL A 48 -9.01 -1.87 -1.97
N VAL A 49 -8.49 -2.42 -0.89
CA VAL A 49 -8.71 -1.98 0.49
C VAL A 49 -7.42 -1.43 1.05
N PHE A 50 -7.46 -0.28 1.73
CA PHE A 50 -6.28 0.32 2.33
C PHE A 50 -6.62 1.12 3.59
N LEU A 51 -5.69 1.10 4.54
CA LEU A 51 -5.86 1.70 5.86
C LEU A 51 -5.12 3.03 5.91
N ASP A 52 -5.86 4.10 6.06
CA ASP A 52 -5.33 5.46 6.11
C ASP A 52 -5.29 5.99 7.54
N SER A 53 -4.13 6.48 7.96
CA SER A 53 -3.92 7.25 9.17
C SER A 53 -2.69 8.14 9.02
N ALA A 54 -2.56 9.17 9.85
CA ALA A 54 -1.38 10.03 9.84
C ALA A 54 -0.08 9.23 10.10
N GLU A 55 -0.16 8.18 10.93
CA GLU A 55 0.95 7.30 11.24
C GLU A 55 1.34 6.42 10.05
N ALA A 56 0.34 5.82 9.39
CA ALA A 56 0.55 4.98 8.21
C ALA A 56 1.22 5.78 7.08
N ARG A 57 0.81 7.01 6.85
CA ARG A 57 1.42 7.87 5.82
C ARG A 57 2.90 8.13 6.04
N ARG A 58 3.37 8.21 7.28
CA ARG A 58 4.80 8.39 7.59
C ARG A 58 5.63 7.12 7.32
N GLN A 59 4.97 5.98 7.24
CA GLN A 59 5.60 4.68 7.06
C GLN A 59 5.63 4.22 5.60
N VAL A 60 4.90 4.89 4.69
CA VAL A 60 4.91 4.51 3.27
C VAL A 60 6.33 4.57 2.72
N ARG A 61 6.68 3.59 1.90
CA ARG A 61 7.96 3.51 1.19
C ARG A 61 7.70 3.17 -0.27
N PRO A 62 8.41 3.84 -1.18
CA PRO A 62 8.37 3.47 -2.59
C PRO A 62 8.79 2.03 -2.81
N LEU A 63 8.17 1.37 -3.76
CA LEU A 63 8.57 0.06 -4.25
C LEU A 63 9.29 0.21 -5.59
N ALA A 64 10.29 -0.64 -5.80
CA ALA A 64 11.00 -0.75 -7.08
C ALA A 64 10.44 -1.91 -7.91
N GLY A 65 10.67 -1.87 -9.24
CA GLY A 65 10.36 -2.96 -10.15
C GLY A 65 8.87 -3.17 -10.40
N LEU A 66 8.03 -2.16 -10.17
CA LEU A 66 6.61 -2.23 -10.51
C LEU A 66 6.43 -2.13 -12.01
N GLU A 67 5.58 -3.01 -12.55
CA GLU A 67 5.26 -3.03 -13.97
C GLU A 67 3.75 -3.10 -14.20
N LEU A 68 3.30 -2.38 -15.21
CA LEU A 68 1.97 -2.51 -15.79
C LEU A 68 2.15 -2.76 -17.29
N ALA A 69 2.12 -4.04 -17.66
CA ALA A 69 2.42 -4.50 -19.00
C ALA A 69 1.25 -4.29 -19.96
N GLN A 70 1.56 -4.23 -21.25
CA GLN A 70 0.59 -4.26 -22.34
C GLN A 70 0.74 -5.59 -23.06
N GLN A 71 -0.32 -6.40 -23.05
CA GLN A 71 -0.36 -7.71 -23.69
C GLN A 71 -1.76 -8.02 -24.18
N LYS A 72 -1.88 -8.56 -25.38
CA LYS A 72 -3.19 -8.87 -26.01
C LYS A 72 -4.14 -7.67 -26.05
N LYS A 73 -3.58 -6.48 -26.26
CA LYS A 73 -4.31 -5.19 -26.27
C LYS A 73 -5.06 -4.91 -24.96
N GLN A 74 -4.43 -5.27 -23.84
CA GLN A 74 -4.92 -5.01 -22.48
C GLN A 74 -3.78 -4.53 -21.60
N PHE A 75 -4.11 -3.79 -20.55
CA PHE A 75 -3.19 -3.51 -19.45
C PHE A 75 -3.22 -4.67 -18.44
N LEU A 76 -2.06 -5.17 -18.03
CA LEU A 76 -1.90 -6.28 -17.09
C LEU A 76 -0.88 -5.93 -15.99
N PRO A 77 -1.29 -5.99 -14.71
CA PRO A 77 -2.66 -6.20 -14.24
C PRO A 77 -3.59 -5.07 -14.67
N GLN A 78 -4.90 -5.32 -14.72
CA GLN A 78 -5.86 -4.28 -15.05
C GLN A 78 -5.93 -3.17 -13.99
N VAL A 79 -5.72 -3.53 -12.73
CA VAL A 79 -5.57 -2.62 -11.58
C VAL A 79 -4.23 -2.89 -10.92
N LEU A 80 -3.36 -1.87 -10.86
CA LEU A 80 -2.10 -1.90 -10.13
C LEU A 80 -2.18 -0.97 -8.92
N VAL A 81 -1.88 -1.49 -7.72
CA VAL A 81 -1.75 -0.66 -6.51
C VAL A 81 -0.30 -0.24 -6.37
N VAL A 82 -0.08 1.06 -6.20
CA VAL A 82 1.25 1.67 -6.20
C VAL A 82 1.44 2.50 -4.93
N PRO A 83 2.38 2.17 -4.03
CA PRO A 83 2.75 3.04 -2.93
C PRO A 83 3.30 4.38 -3.44
N LEU A 84 2.93 5.47 -2.77
CA LEU A 84 3.35 6.82 -3.09
C LEU A 84 4.88 6.93 -3.25
N GLY A 85 5.33 7.59 -4.31
CA GLY A 85 6.73 7.77 -4.65
C GLY A 85 7.37 6.63 -5.43
N SER A 86 6.61 5.58 -5.77
CA SER A 86 7.10 4.47 -6.59
C SER A 86 7.13 4.82 -8.08
N GLU A 87 8.01 4.14 -8.79
CA GLU A 87 8.13 4.21 -10.24
C GLU A 87 7.53 2.95 -10.89
N VAL A 88 6.83 3.13 -12.02
CA VAL A 88 6.20 2.04 -12.77
C VAL A 88 6.73 2.00 -14.18
N HIS A 89 7.15 0.82 -14.63
CA HIS A 89 7.48 0.53 -16.02
C HIS A 89 6.24 0.09 -16.79
N PHE A 90 6.22 0.38 -18.09
CA PHE A 90 5.12 0.04 -18.99
C PHE A 90 5.62 -0.81 -20.17
N PRO A 91 6.05 -2.06 -19.96
CA PRO A 91 6.51 -2.91 -21.06
C PRO A 91 5.36 -3.24 -22.02
N ASN A 92 5.65 -3.19 -23.32
CA ASN A 92 4.75 -3.61 -24.39
C ASN A 92 5.20 -4.97 -24.95
N HIS A 93 4.43 -6.02 -24.67
CA HIS A 93 4.67 -7.39 -25.12
C HIS A 93 3.89 -7.76 -26.39
N ASP A 94 3.10 -6.83 -26.94
CA ASP A 94 2.41 -7.04 -28.19
C ASP A 94 3.33 -6.76 -29.40
N THR A 95 2.98 -7.35 -30.53
CA THR A 95 3.67 -7.09 -31.83
C THR A 95 3.31 -5.73 -32.44
N VAL A 96 2.28 -5.07 -31.91
CA VAL A 96 1.85 -3.73 -32.32
C VAL A 96 2.31 -2.69 -31.33
N ARG A 97 2.51 -1.45 -31.79
CA ARG A 97 2.84 -0.33 -30.91
C ARG A 97 1.60 0.07 -30.12
N HIS A 98 1.83 0.52 -28.89
CA HIS A 98 0.82 1.13 -28.04
C HIS A 98 1.21 2.54 -27.63
N HIS A 99 0.20 3.30 -27.21
CA HIS A 99 0.33 4.64 -26.66
C HIS A 99 -0.33 4.62 -25.29
N VAL A 100 0.43 4.90 -24.24
CA VAL A 100 -0.11 4.94 -22.87
C VAL A 100 -0.24 6.39 -22.44
N TYR A 101 -1.42 6.79 -21.97
CA TYR A 101 -1.63 8.12 -21.44
C TYR A 101 -2.54 8.13 -20.23
N SER A 102 -2.45 9.21 -19.46
CA SER A 102 -3.40 9.55 -18.39
C SER A 102 -3.58 11.06 -18.29
N PHE A 103 -4.82 11.49 -18.10
CA PHE A 103 -5.21 12.85 -17.76
C PHE A 103 -5.71 13.00 -16.32
N SER A 104 -5.57 11.94 -15.51
CA SER A 104 -6.01 11.94 -14.12
C SER A 104 -5.26 12.98 -13.28
N GLN A 105 -5.95 13.54 -12.29
CA GLN A 105 -5.40 14.58 -11.42
C GLN A 105 -4.18 14.10 -10.62
N ALA A 106 -4.18 12.81 -10.21
CA ALA A 106 -3.08 12.20 -9.48
C ALA A 106 -1.82 12.07 -10.34
N LYS A 107 -1.96 11.78 -11.65
CA LYS A 107 -0.83 11.75 -12.59
C LYS A 107 -1.27 12.02 -14.01
N LYS A 108 -0.65 13.03 -14.63
CA LYS A 108 -0.76 13.30 -16.09
C LYS A 108 0.54 12.90 -16.75
N PHE A 109 0.46 12.05 -17.77
CA PHE A 109 1.62 11.64 -18.56
C PHE A 109 1.21 11.05 -19.91
N GLU A 110 2.18 10.94 -20.79
CA GLU A 110 2.01 10.37 -22.12
C GLU A 110 3.29 9.63 -22.53
N LEU A 111 3.15 8.37 -22.93
CA LEU A 111 4.18 7.55 -23.57
C LEU A 111 3.75 7.32 -25.01
N LYS A 112 4.36 8.09 -25.95
CA LYS A 112 4.00 8.07 -27.38
C LYS A 112 4.40 6.76 -28.01
N LEU A 113 3.54 6.25 -28.89
CA LEU A 113 3.66 5.02 -29.70
C LEU A 113 5.02 4.30 -29.63
N TYR A 114 5.08 3.24 -28.84
CA TYR A 114 6.28 2.46 -28.66
C TYR A 114 6.04 0.94 -28.73
N SER A 115 7.10 0.18 -28.92
CA SER A 115 7.21 -1.27 -28.74
C SER A 115 8.33 -1.58 -27.75
N GLY A 116 8.26 -2.69 -27.04
CA GLY A 116 9.22 -3.03 -26.00
C GLY A 116 9.01 -2.19 -24.72
N THR A 117 10.08 -1.94 -23.98
CA THR A 117 10.00 -1.20 -22.71
C THR A 117 10.59 0.19 -22.88
N PRO A 118 9.87 1.27 -22.53
CA PRO A 118 10.42 2.62 -22.48
C PRO A 118 11.61 2.69 -21.51
N ALA A 119 12.60 3.50 -21.85
CA ALA A 119 13.84 3.61 -21.07
C ALA A 119 13.60 4.17 -19.66
N ASN A 120 12.64 5.07 -19.51
CA ASN A 120 12.35 5.73 -18.24
C ASN A 120 11.01 5.28 -17.69
N PRO A 121 10.95 4.88 -16.39
CA PRO A 121 9.70 4.62 -15.70
C PRO A 121 8.93 5.93 -15.44
N VAL A 122 7.68 5.80 -15.05
CA VAL A 122 6.84 6.91 -14.63
C VAL A 122 6.75 6.94 -13.11
N LEU A 123 7.14 8.07 -12.50
CA LEU A 123 7.02 8.31 -11.06
C LEU A 123 5.59 8.66 -10.67
N PHE A 124 5.05 8.03 -9.62
CA PHE A 124 3.72 8.30 -9.05
C PHE A 124 3.85 9.00 -7.69
N ASP A 125 3.84 10.31 -7.70
CA ASP A 125 4.17 11.23 -6.60
C ASP A 125 2.94 11.89 -5.93
N ARG A 126 1.71 11.48 -6.31
CA ARG A 126 0.47 11.97 -5.71
C ARG A 126 -0.51 10.81 -5.48
N PRO A 127 -1.14 10.71 -4.30
CA PRO A 127 -2.13 9.67 -4.05
C PRO A 127 -3.40 9.90 -4.87
N GLY A 128 -4.07 8.82 -5.26
CA GLY A 128 -5.32 8.87 -6.00
C GLY A 128 -5.39 7.88 -7.16
N VAL A 129 -6.50 7.92 -7.86
CA VAL A 129 -6.78 7.05 -9.01
C VAL A 129 -6.20 7.66 -10.28
N VAL A 130 -5.45 6.86 -11.02
CA VAL A 130 -4.91 7.18 -12.35
C VAL A 130 -5.54 6.23 -13.35
N VAL A 131 -6.37 6.77 -14.25
CA VAL A 131 -6.97 6.01 -15.35
C VAL A 131 -6.02 6.07 -16.54
N LEU A 132 -5.70 4.91 -17.09
CA LEU A 132 -4.84 4.74 -18.26
C LEU A 132 -5.68 4.45 -19.49
N GLY A 133 -5.29 5.03 -20.60
CA GLY A 133 -5.87 4.75 -21.90
C GLY A 133 -4.80 4.51 -22.98
N CYS A 134 -5.25 3.92 -24.09
CA CYS A 134 -4.48 3.80 -25.32
C CYS A 134 -5.27 4.46 -26.45
N ASN A 135 -4.66 5.39 -27.22
CA ASN A 135 -5.39 6.13 -28.26
C ASN A 135 -5.57 5.38 -29.58
N ILE A 136 -5.07 4.15 -29.69
CA ILE A 136 -5.24 3.31 -30.88
C ILE A 136 -6.10 2.06 -30.63
N HIS A 137 -6.48 1.79 -29.38
CA HIS A 137 -7.38 0.71 -29.00
C HIS A 137 -8.30 1.22 -27.88
N ASP A 138 -9.47 1.74 -28.23
CA ASP A 138 -10.40 2.42 -27.30
C ASP A 138 -10.79 1.58 -26.08
N GLN A 139 -10.89 0.25 -26.23
CA GLN A 139 -11.21 -0.66 -25.13
C GLN A 139 -10.04 -0.94 -24.18
N MET A 140 -8.82 -0.44 -24.50
CA MET A 140 -7.63 -0.67 -23.69
C MET A 140 -7.57 0.33 -22.55
N VAL A 141 -8.18 -0.01 -21.42
CA VAL A 141 -8.26 0.80 -20.20
C VAL A 141 -7.63 0.04 -19.03
N GLY A 142 -6.88 0.74 -18.19
CA GLY A 142 -6.27 0.23 -16.97
C GLY A 142 -6.31 1.27 -15.86
N TRP A 143 -5.99 0.85 -14.65
CA TRP A 143 -6.00 1.73 -13.47
C TRP A 143 -4.74 1.54 -12.64
N ILE A 144 -4.21 2.66 -12.16
CA ILE A 144 -3.24 2.67 -11.07
C ILE A 144 -3.89 3.38 -9.90
N LEU A 145 -3.94 2.70 -8.74
CA LEU A 145 -4.34 3.32 -7.48
C LEU A 145 -3.08 3.64 -6.68
N VAL A 146 -2.75 4.92 -6.55
CA VAL A 146 -1.63 5.38 -5.74
C VAL A 146 -2.10 5.55 -4.30
N VAL A 147 -1.50 4.77 -3.39
CA VAL A 147 -1.84 4.75 -1.96
C VAL A 147 -0.71 5.36 -1.13
N ASP A 148 -1.07 6.17 -0.13
CA ASP A 148 -0.15 6.81 0.80
C ASP A 148 -0.04 6.05 2.15
N THR A 149 -0.13 4.74 2.09
CA THR A 149 -0.05 3.83 3.23
C THR A 149 0.66 2.53 2.86
N PRO A 150 1.40 1.87 3.78
CA PRO A 150 1.93 0.53 3.54
C PRO A 150 0.88 -0.58 3.75
N TYR A 151 -0.30 -0.25 4.32
CA TYR A 151 -1.34 -1.20 4.70
C TYR A 151 -2.43 -1.25 3.64
N TYR A 152 -2.25 -2.07 2.63
CA TYR A 152 -3.22 -2.27 1.55
C TYR A 152 -3.23 -3.71 1.06
N ALA A 153 -4.34 -4.12 0.48
CA ALA A 153 -4.49 -5.41 -0.20
C ALA A 153 -5.56 -5.31 -1.29
N GLN A 154 -5.51 -6.24 -2.23
CA GLN A 154 -6.55 -6.42 -3.25
C GLN A 154 -7.36 -7.67 -2.93
N THR A 155 -8.67 -7.61 -3.09
CA THR A 155 -9.53 -8.76 -2.83
C THR A 155 -9.35 -9.84 -3.87
N ALA A 156 -9.32 -11.09 -3.42
CA ALA A 156 -9.25 -12.24 -4.31
C ALA A 156 -10.52 -12.33 -5.18
N ALA A 157 -10.32 -12.54 -6.49
CA ALA A 157 -11.38 -12.52 -7.49
C ALA A 157 -12.57 -13.47 -7.16
N ALA A 158 -12.27 -14.65 -6.63
CA ALA A 158 -13.29 -15.66 -6.35
C ALA A 158 -14.06 -15.45 -5.03
N THR A 159 -13.43 -14.78 -4.05
CA THR A 159 -13.97 -14.75 -2.67
C THR A 159 -14.28 -13.36 -2.15
N GLY A 160 -13.82 -12.31 -2.83
CA GLY A 160 -13.96 -10.94 -2.35
C GLY A 160 -13.20 -10.66 -1.05
N LYS A 161 -12.27 -11.53 -0.64
CA LYS A 161 -11.54 -11.43 0.62
C LYS A 161 -10.15 -10.86 0.42
N ALA A 162 -9.73 -10.01 1.34
CA ALA A 162 -8.39 -9.45 1.45
C ALA A 162 -7.88 -9.56 2.89
N GLN A 163 -6.56 -9.68 3.04
CA GLN A 163 -5.89 -9.69 4.33
C GLN A 163 -4.73 -8.70 4.31
N ILE A 164 -4.64 -7.90 5.37
CA ILE A 164 -3.52 -6.99 5.61
C ILE A 164 -2.89 -7.39 6.93
N ASP A 165 -1.64 -7.83 6.86
CA ASP A 165 -0.88 -8.29 8.02
C ASP A 165 -0.02 -7.17 8.62
N ASN A 166 0.43 -7.39 9.84
CA ASN A 166 1.36 -6.51 10.55
C ASN A 166 0.84 -5.07 10.72
N VAL A 167 -0.47 -4.91 10.91
CA VAL A 167 -1.08 -3.60 11.14
C VAL A 167 -0.94 -3.24 12.62
N PRO A 168 -0.27 -2.12 12.97
CA PRO A 168 -0.21 -1.66 14.35
C PRO A 168 -1.61 -1.38 14.92
N ALA A 169 -1.75 -1.55 16.23
CA ALA A 169 -2.97 -1.18 16.94
C ALA A 169 -3.27 0.32 16.75
N GLY A 170 -4.53 0.66 16.52
CA GLY A 170 -4.92 2.05 16.31
C GLY A 170 -6.25 2.22 15.60
N SER A 171 -6.59 3.48 15.36
CA SER A 171 -7.78 3.85 14.60
C SER A 171 -7.37 4.26 13.18
N TYR A 172 -7.98 3.61 12.22
CA TYR A 172 -7.73 3.82 10.81
C TYR A 172 -9.01 4.20 10.07
N ARG A 173 -8.86 4.94 8.99
CA ARG A 173 -9.88 5.09 7.97
C ARG A 173 -9.65 3.96 6.95
N LEU A 174 -10.50 2.93 6.98
CA LEU A 174 -10.54 1.93 5.92
C LEU A 174 -11.15 2.57 4.69
N ARG A 175 -10.43 2.53 3.59
CA ARG A 175 -10.86 2.99 2.28
C ARG A 175 -10.96 1.79 1.35
N THR A 176 -12.07 1.73 0.60
CA THR A 176 -12.32 0.65 -0.37
C THR A 176 -12.63 1.25 -1.72
N TRP A 177 -11.87 0.86 -2.73
CA TRP A 177 -12.01 1.33 -4.10
C TRP A 177 -12.13 0.15 -5.06
N HIS A 178 -12.86 0.35 -6.16
CA HIS A 178 -12.98 -0.62 -7.25
C HIS A 178 -13.03 0.12 -8.59
N ASN A 179 -12.45 -0.46 -9.65
CA ASN A 179 -12.40 0.15 -10.99
C ASN A 179 -13.78 0.35 -11.65
N ARG A 180 -14.81 -0.31 -11.14
CA ARG A 180 -16.21 -0.11 -11.54
C ARG A 180 -16.92 1.03 -10.80
N LEU A 181 -16.25 1.75 -9.90
CA LEU A 181 -16.78 3.03 -9.42
C LEU A 181 -16.79 4.04 -10.57
N PRO A 182 -17.78 4.95 -10.64
CA PRO A 182 -17.75 6.04 -11.61
C PRO A 182 -16.42 6.79 -11.55
N VAL A 183 -15.90 7.20 -12.70
CA VAL A 183 -14.64 7.96 -12.77
C VAL A 183 -14.75 9.23 -11.93
N GLY A 184 -13.79 9.43 -11.02
CA GLY A 184 -13.79 10.55 -10.08
C GLY A 184 -14.60 10.32 -8.81
N ALA A 185 -15.35 9.22 -8.71
CA ALA A 185 -16.01 8.87 -7.45
C ALA A 185 -14.97 8.57 -6.36
N PRO A 186 -15.18 9.05 -5.11
CA PRO A 186 -14.29 8.75 -4.01
C PRO A 186 -14.34 7.27 -3.64
N ALA A 187 -13.27 6.76 -3.03
CA ALA A 187 -13.30 5.48 -2.36
C ALA A 187 -14.35 5.50 -1.22
N LEU A 188 -15.00 4.38 -0.97
CA LEU A 188 -15.86 4.21 0.20
C LEU A 188 -15.01 4.27 1.47
N GLU A 189 -15.43 5.02 2.47
CA GLU A 189 -14.69 5.24 3.71
C GLU A 189 -15.48 4.80 4.93
N GLN A 190 -14.81 4.16 5.89
CA GLN A 190 -15.37 3.83 7.20
C GLN A 190 -14.27 3.72 8.26
N TRP A 191 -14.59 3.97 9.52
CA TRP A 191 -13.64 3.82 10.60
C TRP A 191 -13.45 2.36 10.99
N LEU A 192 -12.19 1.99 11.25
CA LEU A 192 -11.79 0.68 11.72
C LEU A 192 -10.84 0.83 12.91
N SER A 193 -11.18 0.19 14.03
CA SER A 193 -10.29 0.04 15.17
C SER A 193 -9.54 -1.29 15.04
N VAL A 194 -8.21 -1.23 15.01
CA VAL A 194 -7.33 -2.39 14.98
C VAL A 194 -6.86 -2.67 16.39
N PRO A 195 -7.11 -3.88 16.94
CA PRO A 195 -6.71 -4.24 18.30
C PRO A 195 -5.19 -4.42 18.39
N ALA A 196 -4.66 -4.44 19.60
CA ALA A 196 -3.23 -4.68 19.83
C ALA A 196 -2.80 -6.11 19.45
N THR A 197 -3.71 -7.07 19.54
CA THR A 197 -3.46 -8.49 19.22
C THR A 197 -4.66 -9.12 18.55
N GLY A 198 -4.44 -10.19 17.78
CA GLY A 198 -5.50 -10.94 17.12
C GLY A 198 -5.85 -10.38 15.75
N ALA A 199 -7.13 -10.42 15.39
CA ALA A 199 -7.60 -9.98 14.09
C ALA A 199 -8.77 -8.99 14.22
N ALA A 200 -8.79 -7.99 13.32
CA ALA A 200 -9.98 -7.17 13.03
C ALA A 200 -10.65 -7.71 11.77
N THR A 201 -11.93 -8.01 11.84
CA THR A 201 -12.69 -8.53 10.70
C THR A 201 -13.83 -7.59 10.35
N LEU A 202 -14.00 -7.31 9.05
CA LEU A 202 -15.02 -6.39 8.56
C LEU A 202 -15.57 -6.82 7.19
N THR A 203 -16.88 -6.65 7.01
CA THR A 203 -17.52 -6.78 5.69
C THR A 203 -17.86 -5.39 5.16
N VAL A 204 -17.42 -5.11 3.94
CA VAL A 204 -17.70 -3.86 3.22
C VAL A 204 -18.67 -4.15 2.09
N ARG A 205 -19.79 -3.43 2.02
CA ARG A 205 -20.72 -3.52 0.90
C ARG A 205 -20.59 -2.30 0.00
N MET A 206 -20.20 -2.53 -1.25
CA MET A 206 -20.07 -1.49 -2.27
C MET A 206 -21.33 -1.41 -3.14
N ALA A 207 -21.96 -0.23 -3.16
CA ALA A 207 -23.08 0.09 -4.05
C ALA A 207 -22.62 1.07 -5.15
N GLY A 208 -23.45 1.24 -6.18
CA GLY A 208 -23.17 2.23 -7.24
C GLY A 208 -22.05 1.85 -8.21
N LEU A 209 -21.70 0.57 -8.27
CA LEU A 209 -20.75 0.06 -9.25
C LEU A 209 -21.40 0.03 -10.65
N LEU A 210 -20.62 0.46 -11.64
CA LEU A 210 -21.01 0.35 -13.05
C LEU A 210 -20.99 -1.13 -13.49
N PRO A 211 -21.74 -1.49 -14.52
CA PRO A 211 -21.79 -2.84 -15.08
C PRO A 211 -20.43 -3.40 -15.49
#